data_f8b3ba45f556b29bc622cb1b1e45094e
#
_entry.id   f8b3ba45f556b29bc622cb1b1e45094e
#
_cell.length_a   1.000
_cell.length_b   1.000
_cell.length_c   1.000
_cell.angle_alpha   90.00
_cell.angle_beta   90.00
_cell.angle_gamma   90.00
#
_symmetry.space_group_name_H-M   'P 1'
#
loop_
_entity.id
_entity.type
_entity.pdbx_description
1 polymer ?
#
loop_
_entity_poly.entity_id
_entity_poly.type
_entity_poly.pdbx_seq_one_letter_code
_entity_poly.pdbx_strand_id
1 'polypeptide(L)'
;MTPIPPSPPVTEDELHAYVDGQLPAERQREVEAWLAGRPEEARRVAAYRAQKRELHALFDPVLDEPLPQRVRQAARAPVPWYARRLAAGLVLALLGGAAGWGLRGAVDGAALHGPTSGDGLTADAGSGFAARAAVAHTVYSADARRPVEVDAAHEEQLVAWLSKRMAAPMHAPRLQALGYALEGGRLLPGGRGPVAQFMYRDAAGGRLTLYVSNELGEAGAGRSATPNAETAFRFAREGAVNVFYWVDGPFGYALAGDAGRETLARVGEEVYRQLAERP
;
A
#
# COMPACT_ATOMS: atom_id res chain seq x y z
N MET A 1 0.71 -54.09 5.11
CA MET A 1 0.12 -53.04 5.97
C MET A 1 1.20 -52.01 6.23
N THR A 2 1.10 -50.88 5.55
CA THR A 2 2.01 -49.72 5.74
C THR A 2 1.62 -49.08 7.08
N PRO A 3 2.57 -48.88 8.03
CA PRO A 3 2.25 -48.17 9.27
C PRO A 3 1.83 -46.74 8.95
N ILE A 4 0.64 -46.32 9.48
CA ILE A 4 0.16 -44.98 9.42
C ILE A 4 1.17 -44.10 10.21
N PRO A 5 1.74 -43.05 9.65
CA PRO A 5 2.64 -42.19 10.40
C PRO A 5 1.91 -41.57 11.59
N PRO A 6 2.59 -41.43 12.74
CA PRO A 6 1.97 -40.82 13.92
C PRO A 6 1.49 -39.40 13.57
N SER A 7 0.24 -39.08 13.95
CA SER A 7 -0.31 -37.74 13.75
C SER A 7 0.58 -36.70 14.43
N PRO A 8 0.81 -35.52 13.82
CA PRO A 8 1.62 -34.47 14.41
C PRO A 8 1.04 -34.05 15.77
N PRO A 9 1.88 -33.61 16.73
CA PRO A 9 1.43 -33.19 18.05
C PRO A 9 0.44 -32.02 17.92
N VAL A 10 -0.59 -32.02 18.77
CA VAL A 10 -1.59 -30.93 18.82
C VAL A 10 -0.92 -29.68 19.34
N THR A 11 -0.99 -28.59 18.57
CA THR A 11 -0.42 -27.28 18.88
C THR A 11 -1.47 -26.33 19.47
N GLU A 12 -1.04 -25.22 20.08
CA GLU A 12 -1.92 -24.17 20.57
C GLU A 12 -2.78 -23.57 19.45
N ASP A 13 -2.18 -23.33 18.28
CA ASP A 13 -2.89 -22.81 17.10
C ASP A 13 -4.01 -23.74 16.65
N GLU A 14 -3.81 -25.05 16.76
CA GLU A 14 -4.85 -26.02 16.44
C GLU A 14 -5.97 -26.06 17.50
N LEU A 15 -5.68 -25.80 18.77
CA LEU A 15 -6.70 -25.63 19.80
C LEU A 15 -7.55 -24.39 19.54
N HIS A 16 -6.96 -23.30 19.12
CA HIS A 16 -7.69 -22.11 18.68
C HIS A 16 -8.53 -22.40 17.43
N ALA A 17 -7.96 -23.02 16.40
CA ALA A 17 -8.68 -23.41 15.19
C ALA A 17 -9.86 -24.38 15.51
N TYR A 18 -9.69 -25.26 16.50
CA TYR A 18 -10.75 -26.14 16.98
C TYR A 18 -11.90 -25.37 17.65
N VAL A 19 -11.59 -24.38 18.50
CA VAL A 19 -12.60 -23.50 19.12
C VAL A 19 -13.34 -22.68 18.07
N ASP A 20 -12.65 -22.29 17.00
CA ASP A 20 -13.22 -21.50 15.90
C ASP A 20 -13.94 -22.31 14.84
N GLY A 21 -13.88 -23.65 14.93
CA GLY A 21 -14.52 -24.54 13.95
C GLY A 21 -13.81 -24.53 12.59
N GLN A 22 -12.53 -24.17 12.56
CA GLN A 22 -11.70 -24.04 11.35
C GLN A 22 -10.97 -25.34 10.99
N LEU A 23 -11.00 -26.38 11.83
CA LEU A 23 -10.33 -27.64 11.56
C LEU A 23 -11.12 -28.54 10.61
N PRO A 24 -10.45 -29.27 9.70
CA PRO A 24 -11.05 -30.35 8.95
C PRO A 24 -11.61 -31.44 9.87
N ALA A 25 -12.70 -32.09 9.48
CA ALA A 25 -13.44 -33.04 10.33
C ALA A 25 -12.60 -34.22 10.86
N GLU A 26 -11.57 -34.62 10.11
CA GLU A 26 -10.63 -35.67 10.52
C GLU A 26 -9.73 -35.18 11.64
N ARG A 27 -9.13 -34.02 11.49
CA ARG A 27 -8.25 -33.41 12.50
C ARG A 27 -9.02 -33.01 13.75
N GLN A 28 -10.26 -32.56 13.60
CA GLN A 28 -11.12 -32.27 14.74
C GLN A 28 -11.30 -33.51 15.66
N ARG A 29 -11.56 -34.71 15.08
CA ARG A 29 -11.68 -35.98 15.84
C ARG A 29 -10.38 -36.35 16.56
N GLU A 30 -9.24 -36.11 15.95
CA GLU A 30 -7.92 -36.33 16.56
C GLU A 30 -7.69 -35.41 17.76
N VAL A 31 -8.05 -34.11 17.65
CA VAL A 31 -7.96 -33.14 18.73
C VAL A 31 -8.93 -33.53 19.87
N GLU A 32 -10.15 -33.98 19.57
CA GLU A 32 -11.10 -34.46 20.56
C GLU A 32 -10.59 -35.69 21.34
N ALA A 33 -10.01 -36.66 20.62
CA ALA A 33 -9.38 -37.82 21.25
C ALA A 33 -8.16 -37.43 22.11
N TRP A 34 -7.37 -36.44 21.65
CA TRP A 34 -6.24 -35.93 22.41
C TRP A 34 -6.68 -35.19 23.69
N LEU A 35 -7.76 -34.42 23.64
CA LEU A 35 -8.34 -33.70 24.77
C LEU A 35 -8.96 -34.66 25.81
N ALA A 36 -9.53 -35.82 25.39
CA ALA A 36 -10.11 -36.80 26.28
C ALA A 36 -9.09 -37.35 27.31
N GLY A 37 -7.82 -37.40 26.95
CA GLY A 37 -6.74 -37.81 27.85
C GLY A 37 -6.09 -36.66 28.65
N ARG A 38 -6.58 -35.41 28.51
CA ARG A 38 -5.94 -34.21 29.09
C ARG A 38 -6.96 -33.25 29.69
N PRO A 39 -7.39 -33.47 30.92
CA PRO A 39 -8.47 -32.70 31.55
C PRO A 39 -8.14 -31.22 31.75
N GLU A 40 -6.86 -30.85 31.90
CA GLU A 40 -6.42 -29.45 32.00
C GLU A 40 -6.62 -28.70 30.68
N GLU A 41 -6.20 -29.31 29.57
CA GLU A 41 -6.37 -28.74 28.25
C GLU A 41 -7.86 -28.68 27.84
N ALA A 42 -8.62 -29.70 28.18
CA ALA A 42 -10.06 -29.69 27.96
C ALA A 42 -10.75 -28.55 28.71
N ARG A 43 -10.34 -28.25 29.96
CA ARG A 43 -10.84 -27.11 30.72
C ARG A 43 -10.46 -25.77 30.07
N ARG A 44 -9.23 -25.66 29.56
CA ARG A 44 -8.78 -24.46 28.85
C ARG A 44 -9.58 -24.22 27.59
N VAL A 45 -9.79 -25.24 26.77
CA VAL A 45 -10.64 -25.16 25.56
C VAL A 45 -12.10 -24.82 25.93
N ALA A 46 -12.63 -25.36 27.01
CA ALA A 46 -13.97 -25.03 27.48
C ALA A 46 -14.06 -23.54 27.91
N ALA A 47 -13.02 -22.99 28.53
CA ALA A 47 -12.95 -21.59 28.89
C ALA A 47 -12.93 -20.70 27.64
N TYR A 48 -12.15 -21.03 26.60
CA TYR A 48 -12.14 -20.30 25.33
C TYR A 48 -13.51 -20.30 24.64
N ARG A 49 -14.19 -21.46 24.64
CA ARG A 49 -15.57 -21.55 24.12
C ARG A 49 -16.57 -20.72 24.92
N ALA A 50 -16.41 -20.66 26.26
CA ALA A 50 -17.25 -19.82 27.11
C ALA A 50 -17.02 -18.32 26.77
N GLN A 51 -15.79 -17.90 26.73
CA GLN A 51 -15.42 -16.52 26.38
C GLN A 51 -15.96 -16.14 24.98
N LYS A 52 -15.83 -17.01 23.99
CA LYS A 52 -16.37 -16.79 22.65
C LYS A 52 -17.89 -16.60 22.67
N ARG A 53 -18.61 -17.46 23.41
CA ARG A 53 -20.06 -17.31 23.54
C ARG A 53 -20.49 -16.01 24.22
N GLU A 54 -19.74 -15.58 25.25
CA GLU A 54 -19.99 -14.29 25.91
C GLU A 54 -19.75 -13.10 24.98
N LEU A 55 -18.68 -13.14 24.18
CA LEU A 55 -18.44 -12.13 23.16
C LEU A 55 -19.56 -12.08 22.12
N HIS A 56 -20.00 -13.24 21.61
CA HIS A 56 -21.12 -13.31 20.69
C HIS A 56 -22.41 -12.76 21.34
N ALA A 57 -22.71 -13.11 22.57
CA ALA A 57 -23.89 -12.62 23.26
C ALA A 57 -23.91 -11.09 23.43
N LEU A 58 -22.72 -10.46 23.57
CA LEU A 58 -22.58 -9.01 23.69
C LEU A 58 -22.61 -8.28 22.34
N PHE A 59 -22.02 -8.86 21.31
CA PHE A 59 -21.75 -8.14 20.06
C PHE A 59 -22.62 -8.57 18.88
N ASP A 60 -23.19 -9.79 18.86
CA ASP A 60 -24.07 -10.23 17.78
C ASP A 60 -25.27 -9.29 17.57
N PRO A 61 -25.91 -8.74 18.63
CA PRO A 61 -26.99 -7.77 18.43
C PRO A 61 -26.60 -6.53 17.64
N VAL A 62 -25.30 -6.13 17.67
CA VAL A 62 -24.80 -5.00 16.91
C VAL A 62 -24.78 -5.28 15.39
N LEU A 63 -24.62 -6.56 15.01
CA LEU A 63 -24.66 -6.98 13.61
C LEU A 63 -26.07 -6.83 13.00
N ASP A 64 -27.11 -6.90 13.83
CA ASP A 64 -28.48 -6.73 13.40
C ASP A 64 -28.91 -5.25 13.34
N GLU A 65 -28.05 -4.33 13.80
CA GLU A 65 -28.35 -2.89 13.70
C GLU A 65 -28.50 -2.44 12.24
N PRO A 66 -29.53 -1.65 11.95
CA PRO A 66 -29.70 -1.15 10.59
C PRO A 66 -28.56 -0.24 10.21
N LEU A 67 -27.89 -0.54 9.11
CA LEU A 67 -26.80 0.30 8.59
C LEU A 67 -27.29 1.76 8.42
N PRO A 68 -26.51 2.76 8.86
CA PRO A 68 -26.82 4.16 8.66
C PRO A 68 -27.14 4.46 7.19
N GLN A 69 -28.15 5.29 6.96
CA GLN A 69 -28.61 5.60 5.59
C GLN A 69 -27.48 6.08 4.69
N ARG A 70 -26.53 6.85 5.23
CA ARG A 70 -25.35 7.35 4.49
C ARG A 70 -24.49 6.20 3.93
N VAL A 71 -24.28 5.15 4.72
CA VAL A 71 -23.49 3.95 4.28
C VAL A 71 -24.26 3.17 3.22
N ARG A 72 -25.58 3.00 3.40
CA ARG A 72 -26.44 2.33 2.41
C ARG A 72 -26.52 3.13 1.09
N GLN A 73 -26.54 4.46 1.18
CA GLN A 73 -26.55 5.33 -0.02
C GLN A 73 -25.20 5.28 -0.73
N ALA A 74 -24.07 5.30 0.00
CA ALA A 74 -22.74 5.17 -0.58
C ALA A 74 -22.53 3.80 -1.27
N ALA A 75 -23.03 2.72 -0.67
CA ALA A 75 -22.98 1.37 -1.26
C ALA A 75 -23.90 1.22 -2.49
N ARG A 76 -24.93 2.06 -2.62
CA ARG A 76 -25.87 2.09 -3.74
C ARG A 76 -25.57 3.20 -4.74
N ALA A 77 -24.44 3.91 -4.61
CA ALA A 77 -24.07 4.97 -5.53
C ALA A 77 -24.18 4.42 -6.97
N PRO A 78 -25.05 4.97 -7.81
CA PRO A 78 -25.22 4.47 -9.16
C PRO A 78 -23.91 4.64 -9.91
N VAL A 79 -23.49 3.58 -10.59
CA VAL A 79 -22.34 3.67 -11.50
C VAL A 79 -22.62 4.85 -12.44
N PRO A 80 -21.79 5.90 -12.43
CA PRO A 80 -22.07 7.12 -13.16
C PRO A 80 -22.25 6.79 -14.64
N TRP A 81 -23.21 7.45 -15.27
CA TRP A 81 -23.64 7.17 -16.66
C TRP A 81 -22.48 7.15 -17.67
N TYR A 82 -21.42 7.91 -17.42
CA TYR A 82 -20.20 7.92 -18.23
C TYR A 82 -19.40 6.61 -18.11
N ALA A 83 -19.43 5.92 -16.96
CA ALA A 83 -18.77 4.62 -16.82
C ALA A 83 -19.44 3.53 -17.69
N ARG A 84 -20.76 3.62 -17.90
CA ARG A 84 -21.48 2.75 -18.86
C ARG A 84 -21.09 3.06 -20.30
N ARG A 85 -20.86 4.33 -20.63
CA ARG A 85 -20.37 4.74 -21.96
C ARG A 85 -18.91 4.35 -22.17
N LEU A 86 -18.06 4.44 -21.14
CA LEU A 86 -16.68 3.95 -21.19
C LEU A 86 -16.64 2.42 -21.37
N ALA A 87 -17.52 1.67 -20.70
CA ALA A 87 -17.61 0.22 -20.90
C ALA A 87 -18.07 -0.13 -22.32
N ALA A 88 -19.05 0.61 -22.88
CA ALA A 88 -19.48 0.43 -24.27
C ALA A 88 -18.36 0.81 -25.27
N GLY A 89 -17.61 1.88 -24.98
CA GLY A 89 -16.43 2.29 -25.75
C GLY A 89 -15.32 1.23 -25.74
N LEU A 90 -15.10 0.59 -24.59
CA LEU A 90 -14.13 -0.49 -24.43
C LEU A 90 -14.52 -1.73 -25.25
N VAL A 91 -15.82 -2.10 -25.26
CA VAL A 91 -16.33 -3.20 -26.06
C VAL A 91 -16.18 -2.91 -27.57
N LEU A 92 -16.48 -1.68 -28.00
CA LEU A 92 -16.29 -1.26 -29.39
C LEU A 92 -14.79 -1.22 -29.76
N ALA A 93 -13.91 -0.80 -28.86
CA ALA A 93 -12.46 -0.81 -29.07
C ALA A 93 -11.90 -2.24 -29.17
N LEU A 94 -12.41 -3.18 -28.35
CA LEU A 94 -12.03 -4.59 -28.43
C LEU A 94 -12.53 -5.25 -29.70
N LEU A 95 -13.78 -4.99 -30.13
CA LEU A 95 -14.32 -5.49 -31.37
C LEU A 95 -13.66 -4.87 -32.61
N GLY A 96 -13.39 -3.56 -32.55
CA GLY A 96 -12.64 -2.85 -33.61
C GLY A 96 -11.18 -3.27 -33.66
N GLY A 97 -10.55 -3.54 -32.52
CA GLY A 97 -9.19 -4.08 -32.41
C GLY A 97 -9.09 -5.50 -32.99
N ALA A 98 -10.03 -6.37 -32.68
CA ALA A 98 -10.08 -7.73 -33.24
C ALA A 98 -10.34 -7.75 -34.76
N ALA A 99 -11.25 -6.89 -35.25
CA ALA A 99 -11.48 -6.70 -36.66
C ALA A 99 -10.30 -6.06 -37.39
N GLY A 100 -9.65 -5.05 -36.77
CA GLY A 100 -8.46 -4.41 -37.31
C GLY A 100 -7.24 -5.33 -37.36
N TRP A 101 -7.10 -6.24 -36.36
CA TRP A 101 -6.06 -7.27 -36.38
C TRP A 101 -6.25 -8.30 -37.48
N GLY A 102 -7.51 -8.68 -37.74
CA GLY A 102 -7.86 -9.59 -38.86
C GLY A 102 -7.62 -8.97 -40.25
N LEU A 103 -7.86 -7.66 -40.41
CA LEU A 103 -7.56 -6.92 -41.65
C LEU A 103 -6.07 -6.66 -41.85
N ARG A 104 -5.26 -6.55 -40.77
CA ARG A 104 -3.82 -6.31 -40.85
C ARG A 104 -3.07 -7.46 -41.54
N GLY A 105 -3.60 -8.68 -41.50
CA GLY A 105 -3.03 -9.80 -42.22
C GLY A 105 -3.21 -9.74 -43.75
N ALA A 106 -3.99 -8.78 -44.24
CA ALA A 106 -4.30 -8.64 -45.67
C ALA A 106 -3.57 -7.45 -46.36
N VAL A 107 -2.85 -6.60 -45.63
CA VAL A 107 -2.19 -5.40 -46.18
C VAL A 107 -0.77 -5.24 -45.62
N ASP A 108 0.05 -6.28 -45.71
CA ASP A 108 1.49 -6.14 -45.54
C ASP A 108 2.10 -5.61 -46.82
N GLY A 109 2.29 -4.30 -46.87
CA GLY A 109 3.00 -3.69 -47.98
C GLY A 109 2.92 -2.18 -48.13
N ALA A 110 2.92 -1.38 -47.04
CA ALA A 110 3.31 0.04 -47.17
C ALA A 110 3.65 0.63 -45.82
N ALA A 111 4.89 1.00 -45.70
CA ALA A 111 5.48 1.70 -44.54
C ALA A 111 4.80 3.03 -44.26
N LEU A 112 4.42 3.28 -43.00
CA LEU A 112 4.44 4.63 -42.44
C LEU A 112 4.86 4.51 -40.98
N HIS A 113 6.10 4.90 -40.71
CA HIS A 113 6.65 5.10 -39.38
C HIS A 113 6.05 6.37 -38.79
N GLY A 114 5.17 6.20 -37.78
CA GLY A 114 4.81 7.25 -36.83
C GLY A 114 5.39 6.90 -35.46
N PRO A 115 5.98 7.82 -34.71
CA PRO A 115 6.55 7.54 -33.40
C PRO A 115 5.43 7.33 -32.39
N THR A 116 5.14 6.07 -32.01
CA THR A 116 4.30 5.78 -30.86
C THR A 116 5.15 5.90 -29.62
N SER A 117 4.98 7.02 -28.93
CA SER A 117 5.54 7.32 -27.64
C SER A 117 5.17 6.23 -26.63
N GLY A 118 6.17 5.49 -26.17
CA GLY A 118 6.05 4.42 -25.16
C GLY A 118 5.80 4.94 -23.73
N ASP A 119 5.04 6.01 -23.56
CA ASP A 119 4.90 6.73 -22.29
C ASP A 119 3.60 6.43 -21.51
N GLY A 120 2.67 5.67 -22.09
CA GLY A 120 1.35 5.44 -21.51
C GLY A 120 1.35 4.55 -20.25
N LEU A 121 2.17 3.51 -20.19
CA LEU A 121 2.19 2.57 -19.06
C LEU A 121 2.98 3.10 -17.85
N THR A 122 3.95 3.96 -18.08
CA THR A 122 4.71 4.61 -17.01
C THR A 122 3.95 5.80 -16.41
N ALA A 123 3.11 6.47 -17.19
CA ALA A 123 2.25 7.54 -16.73
C ALA A 123 1.16 7.01 -15.76
N ASP A 124 0.58 5.85 -16.04
CA ASP A 124 -0.46 5.25 -15.21
C ASP A 124 0.09 4.75 -13.86
N ALA A 125 1.24 4.08 -13.86
CA ALA A 125 1.90 3.65 -12.61
C ALA A 125 2.34 4.84 -11.74
N GLY A 126 2.83 5.92 -12.36
CA GLY A 126 3.24 7.15 -11.68
C GLY A 126 2.06 7.92 -11.09
N SER A 127 0.93 7.99 -11.79
CA SER A 127 -0.29 8.65 -11.30
C SER A 127 -0.86 7.90 -10.08
N GLY A 128 -0.89 6.59 -10.13
CA GLY A 128 -1.30 5.76 -8.98
C GLY A 128 -0.38 5.92 -7.76
N PHE A 129 0.93 6.10 -7.98
CA PHE A 129 1.89 6.35 -6.90
C PHE A 129 1.68 7.72 -6.26
N ALA A 130 1.53 8.79 -7.05
CA ALA A 130 1.25 10.13 -6.56
C ALA A 130 -0.07 10.19 -5.76
N ALA A 131 -1.12 9.52 -6.26
CA ALA A 131 -2.40 9.43 -5.56
C ALA A 131 -2.26 8.74 -4.19
N ARG A 132 -1.52 7.64 -4.08
CA ARG A 132 -1.27 6.97 -2.79
C ARG A 132 -0.49 7.86 -1.81
N ALA A 133 0.52 8.58 -2.28
CA ALA A 133 1.27 9.52 -1.46
C ALA A 133 0.38 10.66 -0.95
N ALA A 134 -0.52 11.21 -1.79
CA ALA A 134 -1.49 12.23 -1.41
C ALA A 134 -2.50 11.73 -0.38
N VAL A 135 -3.02 10.51 -0.55
CA VAL A 135 -3.91 9.87 0.43
C VAL A 135 -3.21 9.69 1.77
N ALA A 136 -1.98 9.17 1.77
CA ALA A 136 -1.20 9.00 2.98
C ALA A 136 -0.95 10.35 3.68
N HIS A 137 -0.61 11.39 2.91
CA HIS A 137 -0.47 12.74 3.46
C HIS A 137 -1.78 13.22 4.09
N THR A 138 -2.89 13.16 3.38
CA THR A 138 -4.20 13.66 3.85
C THR A 138 -4.65 12.96 5.13
N VAL A 139 -4.50 11.64 5.21
CA VAL A 139 -4.93 10.85 6.37
C VAL A 139 -4.10 11.20 7.61
N TYR A 140 -2.79 11.26 7.48
CA TYR A 140 -1.91 11.38 8.65
C TYR A 140 -1.52 12.82 8.99
N SER A 141 -1.59 13.75 8.04
CA SER A 141 -1.41 15.18 8.36
C SER A 141 -2.59 15.75 9.15
N ALA A 142 -3.78 15.17 9.04
CA ALA A 142 -4.94 15.58 9.82
C ALA A 142 -4.91 15.07 11.28
N ASP A 143 -4.12 14.03 11.57
CA ASP A 143 -4.01 13.51 12.95
C ASP A 143 -3.15 14.43 13.81
N ALA A 144 -3.81 15.14 14.74
CA ALA A 144 -3.12 16.03 15.67
C ALA A 144 -2.49 15.28 16.87
N ARG A 145 -2.97 14.06 17.19
CA ARG A 145 -2.53 13.33 18.38
C ARG A 145 -1.37 12.37 18.12
N ARG A 146 -1.39 11.70 16.97
CA ARG A 146 -0.38 10.72 16.57
C ARG A 146 -0.02 10.82 15.10
N PRO A 147 0.58 11.94 14.68
CA PRO A 147 0.94 12.12 13.27
C PRO A 147 2.04 11.16 12.83
N VAL A 148 2.85 10.65 13.76
CA VAL A 148 3.98 9.75 13.53
C VAL A 148 3.96 8.57 14.51
N GLU A 149 4.65 7.49 14.19
CA GLU A 149 4.83 6.32 15.08
C GLU A 149 6.08 6.46 15.95
N VAL A 150 7.14 7.01 15.36
CA VAL A 150 8.39 7.34 16.04
C VAL A 150 8.66 8.82 15.80
N ASP A 151 8.84 9.58 16.87
CA ASP A 151 9.08 11.01 16.81
C ASP A 151 10.54 11.37 16.46
N ALA A 152 10.78 12.61 16.09
CA ALA A 152 12.10 13.12 15.71
C ALA A 152 13.13 13.09 16.86
N ALA A 153 12.71 13.02 18.12
CA ALA A 153 13.63 12.88 19.24
C ALA A 153 14.35 11.51 19.22
N HIS A 154 13.77 10.54 18.51
CA HIS A 154 14.29 9.19 18.34
C HIS A 154 14.65 8.89 16.87
N GLU A 155 15.22 9.88 16.16
CA GLU A 155 15.52 9.79 14.71
C GLU A 155 16.39 8.56 14.39
N GLU A 156 17.42 8.27 15.17
CA GLU A 156 18.29 7.09 14.93
C GLU A 156 17.51 5.79 15.01
N GLN A 157 16.61 5.65 15.99
CA GLN A 157 15.74 4.49 16.12
C GLN A 157 14.75 4.39 14.96
N LEU A 158 14.15 5.51 14.55
CA LEU A 158 13.26 5.60 13.40
C LEU A 158 13.94 5.10 12.12
N VAL A 159 15.13 5.64 11.85
CA VAL A 159 15.91 5.30 10.66
C VAL A 159 16.32 3.83 10.67
N ALA A 160 16.83 3.31 11.79
CA ALA A 160 17.21 1.90 11.92
C ALA A 160 16.02 0.96 11.74
N TRP A 161 14.87 1.30 12.33
CA TRP A 161 13.65 0.51 12.22
C TRP A 161 13.09 0.52 10.79
N LEU A 162 12.97 1.69 10.16
CA LEU A 162 12.51 1.80 8.78
C LEU A 162 13.47 1.08 7.82
N SER A 163 14.79 1.22 7.99
CA SER A 163 15.78 0.53 7.16
C SER A 163 15.61 -0.99 7.22
N LYS A 164 15.38 -1.54 8.42
CA LYS A 164 15.11 -2.98 8.59
C LYS A 164 13.82 -3.41 7.88
N ARG A 165 12.75 -2.59 7.95
CA ARG A 165 11.44 -2.89 7.35
C ARG A 165 11.43 -2.74 5.84
N MET A 166 12.17 -1.77 5.32
CA MET A 166 12.30 -1.51 3.88
C MET A 166 13.35 -2.41 3.21
N ALA A 167 14.10 -3.20 3.99
CA ALA A 167 15.25 -4.00 3.54
C ALA A 167 16.30 -3.18 2.77
N ALA A 168 16.44 -1.89 3.10
CA ALA A 168 17.36 -0.95 2.48
C ALA A 168 17.69 0.22 3.43
N PRO A 169 18.86 0.84 3.31
CA PRO A 169 19.22 1.98 4.15
C PRO A 169 18.27 3.16 3.92
N MET A 170 17.48 3.50 4.95
CA MET A 170 16.62 4.68 4.95
C MET A 170 17.32 5.84 5.67
N HIS A 171 16.92 7.05 5.34
CA HIS A 171 17.43 8.26 5.98
C HIS A 171 16.32 9.31 6.01
N ALA A 172 16.33 10.15 7.04
CA ALA A 172 15.48 11.31 7.10
C ALA A 172 16.27 12.53 6.54
N PRO A 173 15.92 13.08 5.37
CA PRO A 173 16.59 14.28 4.85
C PRO A 173 16.48 15.46 5.79
N ARG A 174 17.55 16.23 5.91
CA ARG A 174 17.60 17.44 6.73
C ARG A 174 17.09 18.63 5.94
N LEU A 175 15.89 19.10 6.29
CA LEU A 175 15.19 20.15 5.57
C LEU A 175 15.10 21.49 6.34
N GLN A 176 15.82 21.60 7.47
CA GLN A 176 15.79 22.80 8.32
C GLN A 176 16.20 24.06 7.57
N ALA A 177 17.17 23.98 6.66
CA ALA A 177 17.59 25.10 5.83
C ALA A 177 16.49 25.63 4.90
N LEU A 178 15.48 24.77 4.61
CA LEU A 178 14.30 25.12 3.82
C LEU A 178 13.07 25.40 4.70
N GLY A 179 13.25 25.50 6.02
CA GLY A 179 12.19 25.84 6.96
C GLY A 179 11.35 24.68 7.44
N TYR A 180 11.72 23.43 7.17
CA TYR A 180 10.99 22.23 7.58
C TYR A 180 11.75 21.45 8.65
N ALA A 181 11.13 21.23 9.80
CA ALA A 181 11.65 20.38 10.87
C ALA A 181 11.03 18.98 10.78
N LEU A 182 11.82 17.93 11.00
CA LEU A 182 11.32 16.56 11.10
C LEU A 182 10.39 16.44 12.32
N GLU A 183 9.16 15.95 12.14
CA GLU A 183 8.28 15.53 13.23
C GLU A 183 8.54 14.07 13.64
N GLY A 184 8.91 13.23 12.68
CA GLY A 184 9.17 11.82 12.87
C GLY A 184 8.77 11.02 11.62
N GLY A 185 8.43 9.74 11.82
CA GLY A 185 8.02 8.90 10.70
C GLY A 185 7.19 7.70 11.13
N ARG A 186 6.76 6.93 10.12
CA ARG A 186 5.98 5.70 10.27
C ARG A 186 6.18 4.75 9.12
N LEU A 187 5.73 3.52 9.32
CA LEU A 187 5.64 2.52 8.29
C LEU A 187 4.19 2.39 7.82
N LEU A 188 3.97 2.41 6.50
CA LEU A 188 2.66 2.23 5.89
C LEU A 188 2.61 0.95 5.07
N PRO A 189 1.44 0.31 4.96
CA PRO A 189 1.25 -0.72 3.96
C PRO A 189 1.23 -0.07 2.57
N GLY A 190 2.01 -0.60 1.64
CA GLY A 190 1.96 -0.25 0.22
C GLY A 190 1.19 -1.28 -0.59
N GLY A 191 1.10 -1.09 -1.91
CA GLY A 191 0.42 -2.02 -2.81
C GLY A 191 1.16 -3.34 -2.99
N ARG A 192 2.49 -3.33 -2.94
CA ARG A 192 3.36 -4.51 -3.13
C ARG A 192 4.39 -4.70 -2.03
N GLY A 193 4.52 -3.77 -1.11
CA GLY A 193 5.51 -3.84 -0.06
C GLY A 193 5.34 -2.72 0.96
N PRO A 194 6.25 -2.62 1.93
CA PRO A 194 6.22 -1.57 2.92
C PRO A 194 6.57 -0.21 2.31
N VAL A 195 6.08 0.84 2.96
CA VAL A 195 6.35 2.23 2.60
C VAL A 195 6.86 2.96 3.83
N ALA A 196 7.98 3.65 3.70
CA ALA A 196 8.47 4.57 4.71
C ALA A 196 7.87 5.96 4.49
N GLN A 197 7.35 6.56 5.55
CA GLN A 197 6.83 7.92 5.55
C GLN A 197 7.58 8.75 6.59
N PHE A 198 8.19 9.86 6.15
CA PHE A 198 8.73 10.88 7.03
C PHE A 198 7.83 12.11 6.99
N MET A 199 7.55 12.68 8.13
CA MET A 199 6.70 13.86 8.25
C MET A 199 7.51 15.03 8.77
N TYR A 200 7.34 16.16 8.10
CA TYR A 200 8.00 17.43 8.43
C TYR A 200 6.95 18.48 8.70
N ARG A 201 7.33 19.50 9.48
CA ARG A 201 6.49 20.65 9.79
C ARG A 201 7.24 21.94 9.56
N ASP A 202 6.58 22.93 8.96
CA ASP A 202 7.09 24.29 8.88
C ASP A 202 6.71 25.15 10.11
N ALA A 203 7.25 26.35 10.19
CA ALA A 203 6.98 27.28 11.29
C ALA A 203 5.52 27.76 11.36
N ALA A 204 4.76 27.68 10.27
CA ALA A 204 3.33 28.01 10.21
C ALA A 204 2.44 26.84 10.63
N GLY A 205 3.02 25.66 10.88
CA GLY A 205 2.30 24.44 11.21
C GLY A 205 1.89 23.60 10.00
N GLY A 206 2.25 24.04 8.78
CA GLY A 206 2.05 23.29 7.54
C GLY A 206 2.87 22.00 7.55
N ARG A 207 2.28 20.90 7.07
CA ARG A 207 2.92 19.60 7.02
C ARG A 207 3.39 19.25 5.62
N LEU A 208 4.54 18.63 5.55
CA LEU A 208 5.12 18.05 4.35
C LEU A 208 5.45 16.59 4.63
N THR A 209 5.13 15.72 3.71
CA THR A 209 5.36 14.28 3.84
C THR A 209 6.32 13.81 2.75
N LEU A 210 7.39 13.11 3.12
CA LEU A 210 8.21 12.32 2.22
C LEU A 210 7.76 10.86 2.29
N TYR A 211 7.28 10.34 1.18
CA TYR A 211 6.79 8.99 0.98
C TYR A 211 7.80 8.20 0.14
N VAL A 212 8.31 7.09 0.66
CA VAL A 212 9.33 6.26 0.01
C VAL A 212 8.84 4.83 -0.15
N SER A 213 8.83 4.32 -1.38
CA SER A 213 8.34 2.98 -1.70
C SER A 213 9.21 2.31 -2.76
N ASN A 214 9.34 0.99 -2.72
CA ASN A 214 10.01 0.20 -3.74
C ASN A 214 9.10 -0.23 -4.91
N GLU A 215 7.82 0.13 -4.89
CA GLU A 215 6.84 -0.30 -5.89
C GLU A 215 7.15 0.13 -7.33
N LEU A 216 7.73 1.33 -7.50
CA LEU A 216 8.06 1.85 -8.83
C LEU A 216 9.37 1.29 -9.37
N GLY A 217 10.32 0.97 -8.50
CA GLY A 217 11.60 0.39 -8.87
C GLY A 217 11.46 -1.00 -9.50
N GLU A 218 10.58 -1.84 -8.96
CA GLU A 218 10.30 -3.17 -9.51
C GLU A 218 9.58 -3.11 -10.87
N ALA A 219 8.69 -2.13 -11.06
CA ALA A 219 8.03 -1.89 -12.34
C ALA A 219 9.02 -1.39 -13.43
N GLY A 220 10.11 -0.73 -13.01
CA GLY A 220 11.19 -0.25 -13.86
C GLY A 220 12.29 -1.29 -14.12
N ALA A 221 12.46 -2.28 -13.26
CA ALA A 221 13.54 -3.28 -13.35
C ALA A 221 13.45 -4.21 -14.58
N GLY A 222 12.31 -4.24 -15.27
CA GLY A 222 12.13 -4.93 -16.55
C GLY A 222 12.62 -4.15 -17.78
N ARG A 223 13.05 -2.91 -17.62
CA ARG A 223 13.67 -2.08 -18.68
C ARG A 223 15.06 -1.73 -18.22
N SER A 224 16.05 -2.15 -18.99
CA SER A 224 17.46 -1.80 -18.86
C SER A 224 17.60 -0.37 -18.33
N ALA A 225 18.09 -0.25 -17.10
CA ALA A 225 18.58 1.01 -16.60
C ALA A 225 19.75 1.42 -17.50
N THR A 226 19.47 2.28 -18.46
CA THR A 226 20.54 3.04 -19.14
C THR A 226 21.18 3.90 -18.04
N PRO A 227 22.49 3.77 -17.79
CA PRO A 227 23.16 4.46 -16.66
C PRO A 227 23.11 6.00 -16.69
N ASN A 228 22.39 6.60 -17.63
CA ASN A 228 22.29 8.04 -17.85
C ASN A 228 20.85 8.53 -18.09
N ALA A 229 19.81 7.80 -17.64
CA ALA A 229 18.47 8.36 -17.63
C ALA A 229 18.41 9.43 -16.53
N GLU A 230 18.41 10.71 -16.91
CA GLU A 230 18.14 11.83 -16.01
C GLU A 230 16.88 11.50 -15.19
N THR A 231 16.99 11.61 -13.87
CA THR A 231 15.85 11.42 -12.96
C THR A 231 14.75 12.39 -13.33
N ALA A 232 13.68 11.89 -13.94
CA ALA A 232 12.56 12.72 -14.37
C ALA A 232 11.71 13.08 -13.16
N PHE A 233 11.84 14.32 -12.71
CA PHE A 233 10.94 14.89 -11.70
C PHE A 233 9.56 15.12 -12.30
N ARG A 234 8.52 14.70 -11.61
CA ARG A 234 7.13 14.83 -12.02
C ARG A 234 6.32 15.54 -10.94
N PHE A 235 5.30 16.27 -11.39
CA PHE A 235 4.37 16.96 -10.51
C PHE A 235 2.94 16.52 -10.81
N ALA A 236 2.18 16.21 -9.77
CA ALA A 236 0.76 15.90 -9.82
C ALA A 236 0.01 16.74 -8.79
N ARG A 237 -1.27 16.95 -9.03
CA ARG A 237 -2.19 17.54 -8.06
C ARG A 237 -3.34 16.57 -7.81
N GLU A 238 -3.45 16.10 -6.57
CA GLU A 238 -4.44 15.14 -6.13
C GLU A 238 -5.40 15.82 -5.15
N GLY A 239 -6.51 16.31 -5.67
CA GLY A 239 -7.43 17.12 -4.89
C GLY A 239 -6.81 18.43 -4.41
N ALA A 240 -6.68 18.59 -3.09
CA ALA A 240 -6.04 19.75 -2.45
C ALA A 240 -4.53 19.57 -2.27
N VAL A 241 -4.00 18.35 -2.42
CA VAL A 241 -2.60 18.02 -2.15
C VAL A 241 -1.77 18.14 -3.43
N ASN A 242 -0.66 18.84 -3.35
CA ASN A 242 0.36 18.86 -4.39
C ASN A 242 1.37 17.75 -4.14
N VAL A 243 1.74 17.02 -5.19
CA VAL A 243 2.70 15.91 -5.12
C VAL A 243 3.82 16.13 -6.12
N PHE A 244 5.05 16.11 -5.62
CA PHE A 244 6.26 16.15 -6.44
C PHE A 244 6.98 14.81 -6.27
N TYR A 245 7.20 14.04 -7.35
CA TYR A 245 7.69 12.69 -7.24
C TYR A 245 8.71 12.33 -8.32
N TRP A 246 9.57 11.35 -7.99
CA TRP A 246 10.59 10.82 -8.90
C TRP A 246 10.89 9.35 -8.54
N VAL A 247 11.64 8.71 -9.41
CA VAL A 247 12.19 7.37 -9.20
C VAL A 247 13.70 7.46 -9.18
N ASP A 248 14.33 6.87 -8.18
CA ASP A 248 15.78 6.77 -8.09
C ASP A 248 16.16 5.36 -7.61
N GLY A 249 16.90 4.64 -8.45
CA GLY A 249 17.21 3.24 -8.23
C GLY A 249 15.94 2.38 -8.06
N PRO A 250 15.89 1.55 -7.00
CA PRO A 250 14.74 0.68 -6.73
C PRO A 250 13.58 1.43 -6.05
N PHE A 251 13.73 2.71 -5.72
CA PHE A 251 12.75 3.45 -4.95
C PHE A 251 12.03 4.53 -5.74
N GLY A 252 10.73 4.67 -5.46
CA GLY A 252 9.96 5.85 -5.77
C GLY A 252 9.88 6.76 -4.56
N TYR A 253 10.05 8.04 -4.79
CA TYR A 253 9.97 9.11 -3.78
C TYR A 253 8.85 10.06 -4.15
N ALA A 254 8.05 10.47 -3.16
CA ALA A 254 7.06 11.51 -3.35
C ALA A 254 7.04 12.48 -2.16
N LEU A 255 7.06 13.77 -2.47
CA LEU A 255 6.79 14.85 -1.53
C LEU A 255 5.35 15.29 -1.69
N ALA A 256 4.56 15.21 -0.64
CA ALA A 256 3.15 15.58 -0.63
C ALA A 256 2.88 16.66 0.43
N GLY A 257 2.11 17.67 0.09
CA GLY A 257 1.76 18.77 0.99
C GLY A 257 0.94 19.87 0.30
N ASP A 258 0.58 20.88 1.08
CA ASP A 258 -0.15 22.06 0.59
C ASP A 258 0.77 23.07 -0.09
N ALA A 259 2.09 22.91 0.07
CA ALA A 259 3.09 23.78 -0.51
C ALA A 259 2.99 23.85 -2.04
N GLY A 260 3.23 25.01 -2.61
CA GLY A 260 3.19 25.22 -4.06
C GLY A 260 4.28 24.42 -4.79
N ARG A 261 4.08 24.26 -6.11
CA ARG A 261 4.97 23.50 -6.99
C ARG A 261 6.44 23.89 -6.85
N GLU A 262 6.74 25.19 -6.83
CA GLU A 262 8.13 25.69 -6.74
C GLU A 262 8.80 25.32 -5.41
N THR A 263 8.04 25.36 -4.31
CA THR A 263 8.52 24.96 -2.99
C THR A 263 8.79 23.45 -2.95
N LEU A 264 7.85 22.65 -3.45
CA LEU A 264 8.04 21.19 -3.53
C LEU A 264 9.20 20.80 -4.43
N ALA A 265 9.41 21.52 -5.54
CA ALA A 265 10.56 21.28 -6.42
C ALA A 265 11.88 21.55 -5.71
N ARG A 266 12.03 22.70 -5.04
CA ARG A 266 13.23 23.02 -4.25
C ARG A 266 13.50 22.00 -3.14
N VAL A 267 12.45 21.58 -2.43
CA VAL A 267 12.59 20.53 -1.41
C VAL A 267 12.97 19.20 -2.04
N GLY A 268 12.36 18.84 -3.17
CA GLY A 268 12.66 17.62 -3.91
C GLY A 268 14.11 17.54 -4.39
N GLU A 269 14.62 18.63 -4.94
CA GLU A 269 16.02 18.76 -5.35
C GLU A 269 16.98 18.59 -4.16
N GLU A 270 16.66 19.19 -3.02
CA GLU A 270 17.46 19.06 -1.80
C GLU A 270 17.43 17.62 -1.27
N VAL A 271 16.24 16.99 -1.22
CA VAL A 271 16.11 15.58 -0.85
C VAL A 271 16.93 14.70 -1.77
N TYR A 272 16.79 14.88 -3.07
CA TYR A 272 17.54 14.12 -4.08
C TYR A 272 19.05 14.28 -3.91
N ARG A 273 19.54 15.52 -3.73
CA ARG A 273 20.96 15.80 -3.50
C ARG A 273 21.48 15.04 -2.26
N GLN A 274 20.77 15.11 -1.12
CA GLN A 274 21.17 14.40 0.10
C GLN A 274 21.13 12.87 -0.05
N LEU A 275 20.25 12.35 -0.89
CA LEU A 275 20.21 10.91 -1.20
C LEU A 275 21.34 10.48 -2.13
N ALA A 276 21.75 11.34 -3.06
CA ALA A 276 22.83 11.07 -4.05
C ALA A 276 24.25 11.19 -3.45
N GLU A 277 24.45 12.06 -2.44
CA GLU A 277 25.76 12.31 -1.80
C GLU A 277 26.23 11.19 -0.85
N ARG A 278 25.61 10.01 -0.90
CA ARG A 278 25.94 8.91 0.03
C ARG A 278 26.92 7.92 -0.56
N PRO A 279 27.91 7.51 0.27
CA PRO A 279 28.86 6.45 -0.09
C PRO A 279 28.18 5.07 -0.11
#